data_bebcd952515ca343341848401579c2be
#
_entry.id   bebcd952515ca343341848401579c2be
#
_cell.length_a   1.000
_cell.length_b   1.000
_cell.length_c   1.000
_cell.angle_alpha   90.00
_cell.angle_beta   90.00
_cell.angle_gamma   90.00
#
_symmetry.space_group_name_H-M   'P 1'
#
loop_
_entity.id
_entity.type
_entity.pdbx_description
1 polymer ?
#
loop_
_entity_poly.entity_id
_entity_poly.type
_entity_poly.pdbx_seq_one_letter_code
_entity_poly.pdbx_strand_id
1 'polypeptide(L)'
;MNKIYPDDSLTLHTDLYQINMMQTYWELGRADLHAVFECYFRDMPFNHGYAVFAGLERLVEYLENLTFSESDIEYLRKMDIYPEGFLIYLKEFKFKATVRSAREGELVFANEPLIQVEGPLAHCQLIETALLNMVNFQTLIATKAARIKSVIGDDPLLEFGTRRAQELDAAVWGTRAAYIGGADATSNVRAGKIFGIPASGTHAHALVQSYGNDYEAFMAYAKTHKDCVFLVDTYDTLKSGVPSAIRVAKELGNKINFLGVRIDSGDMAYISKRVREQLDAAGFTEAKIYASNDLDEATILNLKMQKAKIDVWGVGTKLITAYDQPALGAVFKLVSIEDKEGKMIDTIKLSSNAEKVTTPGKKQVWRITRNFDGKSEGDYVTLWDEDPREEAEIFMFHPVHTFINKTVRDFTARPILQDIFVKGERVYELPTLDEIKAYTRDNLDSLWEEYKRDLNPQKYPVDLSTDCWNHKMATMERMKKNVATLYNEY
;
A
#
# COMPACT_ATOMS: atom_id res chain seq x y z
N MET A 1 24.97 19.00 12.64
CA MET A 1 24.01 17.90 12.76
C MET A 1 24.38 16.88 11.72
N ASN A 2 24.62 15.64 12.12
CA ASN A 2 24.78 14.56 11.14
C ASN A 2 23.42 14.36 10.45
N LYS A 3 23.39 14.42 9.13
CA LYS A 3 22.20 14.04 8.37
C LYS A 3 21.95 12.55 8.61
N ILE A 4 20.70 12.12 8.73
CA ILE A 4 20.34 10.70 8.87
C ILE A 4 20.69 9.95 7.57
N TYR A 5 20.54 10.62 6.43
CA TYR A 5 20.93 10.13 5.09
C TYR A 5 22.01 11.07 4.53
N PRO A 6 23.29 10.93 4.97
CA PRO A 6 24.33 11.91 4.65
C PRO A 6 24.70 11.94 3.17
N ASP A 7 24.52 10.87 2.46
CA ASP A 7 24.87 10.63 1.07
C ASP A 7 23.66 10.47 0.14
N ASP A 8 22.44 10.74 0.65
CA ASP A 8 21.17 10.54 -0.04
C ASP A 8 20.97 9.12 -0.63
N SER A 9 21.81 8.15 -0.19
CA SER A 9 21.76 6.74 -0.57
C SER A 9 20.95 5.92 0.44
N LEU A 10 20.14 5.01 -0.06
CA LEU A 10 19.43 4.00 0.73
C LEU A 10 20.03 2.59 0.56
N THR A 11 21.22 2.47 0.00
CA THR A 11 21.84 1.17 -0.33
C THR A 11 22.04 0.29 0.90
N LEU A 12 22.43 0.88 2.03
CA LEU A 12 22.55 0.18 3.31
C LEU A 12 21.24 0.08 4.09
N HIS A 13 20.10 0.48 3.52
CA HIS A 13 18.79 0.18 4.09
C HIS A 13 18.42 -1.29 3.84
N THR A 14 19.20 -2.17 4.49
CA THR A 14 19.08 -3.62 4.36
C THR A 14 19.47 -4.31 5.67
N ASP A 15 19.13 -5.59 5.80
CA ASP A 15 19.59 -6.41 6.92
C ASP A 15 21.00 -6.94 6.66
N LEU A 16 21.80 -7.07 7.72
CA LEU A 16 23.20 -7.52 7.63
C LEU A 16 23.32 -8.88 6.92
N TYR A 17 22.36 -9.78 7.10
CA TYR A 17 22.40 -11.10 6.46
C TYR A 17 22.37 -11.02 4.93
N GLN A 18 21.84 -9.98 4.33
CA GLN A 18 21.84 -9.78 2.89
C GLN A 18 23.26 -9.60 2.36
N ILE A 19 24.07 -8.76 3.03
CA ILE A 19 25.47 -8.53 2.67
C ILE A 19 26.31 -9.79 2.97
N ASN A 20 26.06 -10.47 4.08
CA ASN A 20 26.74 -11.74 4.42
C ASN A 20 26.46 -12.83 3.38
N MET A 21 25.22 -12.94 2.90
CA MET A 21 24.86 -13.89 1.83
C MET A 21 25.51 -13.49 0.49
N MET A 22 25.54 -12.19 0.15
CA MET A 22 26.26 -11.71 -1.03
C MET A 22 27.74 -12.08 -0.99
N GLN A 23 28.43 -11.90 0.15
CA GLN A 23 29.81 -12.33 0.33
C GLN A 23 29.95 -13.83 0.08
N THR A 24 29.11 -14.64 0.69
CA THR A 24 29.12 -16.10 0.49
C THR A 24 28.95 -16.49 -0.98
N TYR A 25 28.00 -15.85 -1.66
CA TYR A 25 27.79 -16.10 -3.10
C TYR A 25 29.00 -15.66 -3.94
N TRP A 26 29.57 -14.50 -3.63
CA TRP A 26 30.74 -13.97 -4.33
C TRP A 26 31.97 -14.88 -4.14
N GLU A 27 32.32 -15.26 -2.91
CA GLU A 27 33.48 -16.09 -2.61
C GLU A 27 33.38 -17.48 -3.26
N LEU A 28 32.18 -18.04 -3.34
CA LEU A 28 31.95 -19.39 -3.85
C LEU A 28 31.56 -19.40 -5.36
N GLY A 29 31.67 -18.25 -6.06
CA GLY A 29 31.41 -18.15 -7.49
C GLY A 29 29.94 -18.35 -7.87
N ARG A 30 29.02 -18.00 -6.97
CA ARG A 30 27.57 -18.15 -7.17
C ARG A 30 26.83 -16.81 -7.36
N ALA A 31 27.52 -15.68 -7.23
CA ALA A 31 26.89 -14.36 -7.24
C ALA A 31 26.13 -14.06 -8.54
N ASP A 32 26.63 -14.56 -9.67
CA ASP A 32 26.09 -14.34 -11.00
C ASP A 32 25.15 -15.46 -11.50
N LEU A 33 24.91 -16.51 -10.70
CA LEU A 33 23.92 -17.53 -11.09
C LEU A 33 22.55 -16.87 -11.32
N HIS A 34 21.89 -17.26 -12.40
CA HIS A 34 20.56 -16.74 -12.70
C HIS A 34 19.54 -17.22 -11.67
N ALA A 35 18.74 -16.31 -11.11
CA ALA A 35 17.77 -16.62 -10.08
C ALA A 35 16.47 -15.83 -10.30
N VAL A 36 15.36 -16.39 -9.82
CA VAL A 36 14.05 -15.75 -9.80
C VAL A 36 13.52 -15.75 -8.39
N PHE A 37 13.16 -14.56 -7.90
CA PHE A 37 12.49 -14.34 -6.62
C PHE A 37 11.12 -13.72 -6.82
N GLU A 38 10.22 -13.98 -5.89
CA GLU A 38 8.89 -13.39 -5.89
C GLU A 38 8.51 -12.84 -4.52
N CYS A 39 7.90 -11.66 -4.54
CA CYS A 39 7.28 -11.02 -3.39
C CYS A 39 5.78 -11.28 -3.41
N TYR A 40 5.23 -11.73 -2.29
CA TYR A 40 3.79 -11.93 -2.07
C TYR A 40 3.47 -11.90 -0.56
N PHE A 41 2.20 -11.73 -0.20
CA PHE A 41 1.73 -11.91 1.18
C PHE A 41 0.79 -13.12 1.27
N ARG A 42 0.60 -13.67 2.49
CA ARG A 42 -0.14 -14.93 2.69
C ARG A 42 -1.56 -14.72 3.17
N ASP A 43 -1.77 -13.69 3.95
CA ASP A 43 -3.04 -13.39 4.59
C ASP A 43 -3.51 -12.00 4.18
N MET A 44 -4.79 -11.87 3.89
CA MET A 44 -5.37 -10.57 3.55
C MET A 44 -5.27 -9.61 4.74
N PRO A 45 -4.77 -8.38 4.54
CA PRO A 45 -4.70 -7.41 5.62
C PRO A 45 -6.10 -7.04 6.11
N PHE A 46 -6.22 -6.77 7.42
CA PHE A 46 -7.47 -6.37 8.07
C PHE A 46 -8.60 -7.41 7.97
N ASN A 47 -8.32 -8.67 7.62
CA ASN A 47 -9.32 -9.67 7.25
C ASN A 47 -10.26 -9.18 6.14
N HIS A 48 -9.75 -8.34 5.24
CA HIS A 48 -10.53 -7.73 4.17
C HIS A 48 -10.48 -8.55 2.88
N GLY A 49 -11.34 -8.22 1.90
CA GLY A 49 -11.45 -8.98 0.65
C GLY A 49 -10.44 -8.59 -0.43
N TYR A 50 -9.76 -7.45 -0.29
CA TYR A 50 -8.74 -6.96 -1.23
C TYR A 50 -7.65 -6.14 -0.51
N ALA A 51 -6.52 -5.95 -1.16
CA ALA A 51 -5.52 -4.95 -0.81
C ALA A 51 -5.22 -4.05 -2.00
N VAL A 52 -4.83 -2.80 -1.75
CA VAL A 52 -4.43 -1.83 -2.76
C VAL A 52 -2.92 -1.76 -2.79
N PHE A 53 -2.32 -2.20 -3.90
CA PHE A 53 -0.87 -2.21 -4.05
C PHE A 53 -0.30 -0.79 -4.17
N ALA A 54 0.71 -0.49 -3.36
CA ALA A 54 1.44 0.78 -3.38
C ALA A 54 2.89 0.60 -2.93
N GLY A 55 3.76 1.58 -3.26
CA GLY A 55 5.18 1.59 -2.91
C GLY A 55 6.12 1.38 -4.08
N LEU A 56 5.60 1.20 -5.30
CA LEU A 56 6.42 0.98 -6.49
C LEU A 56 7.26 2.21 -6.85
N GLU A 57 6.72 3.42 -6.74
CA GLU A 57 7.50 4.65 -7.03
C GLU A 57 8.74 4.75 -6.12
N ARG A 58 8.57 4.49 -4.82
CA ARG A 58 9.70 4.49 -3.88
C ARG A 58 10.71 3.39 -4.18
N LEU A 59 10.23 2.21 -4.58
CA LEU A 59 11.08 1.11 -5.00
C LEU A 59 11.87 1.46 -6.27
N VAL A 60 11.24 2.12 -7.23
CA VAL A 60 11.90 2.59 -8.47
C VAL A 60 13.01 3.59 -8.12
N GLU A 61 12.72 4.59 -7.27
CA GLU A 61 13.71 5.56 -6.79
C GLU A 61 14.89 4.86 -6.10
N TYR A 62 14.62 3.86 -5.26
CA TYR A 62 15.65 3.06 -4.60
C TYR A 62 16.55 2.32 -5.61
N LEU A 63 15.95 1.62 -6.57
CA LEU A 63 16.67 0.81 -7.55
C LEU A 63 17.51 1.65 -8.53
N GLU A 64 17.01 2.83 -8.94
CA GLU A 64 17.77 3.77 -9.78
C GLU A 64 19.03 4.31 -9.08
N ASN A 65 18.98 4.41 -7.74
CA ASN A 65 20.08 4.94 -6.93
C ASN A 65 20.85 3.86 -6.16
N LEU A 66 20.64 2.58 -6.48
CA LEU A 66 21.24 1.45 -5.78
C LEU A 66 22.72 1.29 -6.14
N THR A 67 23.57 1.98 -5.40
CA THR A 67 25.04 1.95 -5.52
C THR A 67 25.67 2.10 -4.16
N PHE A 68 26.77 1.37 -3.91
CA PHE A 68 27.55 1.52 -2.67
C PHE A 68 28.46 2.75 -2.78
N SER A 69 28.20 3.75 -1.95
CA SER A 69 29.03 4.95 -1.85
C SER A 69 30.39 4.66 -1.19
N GLU A 70 31.35 5.58 -1.31
CA GLU A 70 32.62 5.47 -0.59
C GLU A 70 32.42 5.38 0.92
N SER A 71 31.41 6.11 1.45
CA SER A 71 31.08 6.07 2.88
C SER A 71 30.50 4.72 3.32
N ASP A 72 29.72 4.06 2.46
CA ASP A 72 29.19 2.72 2.70
C ASP A 72 30.33 1.69 2.77
N ILE A 73 31.24 1.75 1.79
CA ILE A 73 32.40 0.85 1.73
C ILE A 73 33.32 1.07 2.93
N GLU A 74 33.55 2.33 3.33
CA GLU A 74 34.35 2.63 4.51
C GLU A 74 33.72 2.11 5.80
N TYR A 75 32.40 2.22 5.93
CA TYR A 75 31.65 1.67 7.05
C TYR A 75 31.78 0.13 7.11
N LEU A 76 31.54 -0.56 6.00
CA LEU A 76 31.66 -2.02 5.91
C LEU A 76 33.09 -2.49 6.18
N ARG A 77 34.09 -1.75 5.72
CA ARG A 77 35.54 -2.02 6.01
C ARG A 77 35.84 -1.92 7.51
N LYS A 78 35.28 -0.93 8.21
CA LYS A 78 35.44 -0.76 9.67
C LYS A 78 34.81 -1.88 10.50
N MET A 79 33.84 -2.63 9.93
CA MET A 79 33.29 -3.81 10.61
C MET A 79 34.31 -4.95 10.73
N ASP A 80 35.36 -4.98 9.89
CA ASP A 80 36.44 -5.97 9.89
C ASP A 80 36.00 -7.42 9.74
N ILE A 81 34.88 -7.63 9.02
CA ILE A 81 34.31 -8.96 8.74
C ILE A 81 34.32 -9.30 7.24
N TYR A 82 34.59 -8.33 6.38
CA TYR A 82 34.55 -8.49 4.93
C TYR A 82 35.99 -8.40 4.32
N PRO A 83 36.38 -9.32 3.42
CA PRO A 83 37.64 -9.23 2.73
C PRO A 83 37.66 -8.07 1.72
N GLU A 84 38.81 -7.45 1.50
CA GLU A 84 38.97 -6.29 0.63
C GLU A 84 38.45 -6.56 -0.81
N GLY A 85 38.67 -7.78 -1.33
CA GLY A 85 38.16 -8.14 -2.65
C GLY A 85 36.65 -8.06 -2.77
N PHE A 86 35.90 -8.41 -1.72
CA PHE A 86 34.46 -8.27 -1.68
C PHE A 86 34.02 -6.80 -1.59
N LEU A 87 34.73 -5.98 -0.82
CA LEU A 87 34.49 -4.54 -0.73
C LEU A 87 34.67 -3.84 -2.10
N ILE A 88 35.69 -4.26 -2.87
CA ILE A 88 35.91 -3.80 -4.25
C ILE A 88 34.70 -4.24 -5.14
N TYR A 89 34.24 -5.49 -5.04
CA TYR A 89 33.08 -5.97 -5.75
C TYR A 89 31.83 -5.13 -5.43
N LEU A 90 31.58 -4.78 -4.15
CA LEU A 90 30.48 -3.90 -3.77
C LEU A 90 30.63 -2.48 -4.33
N LYS A 91 31.84 -1.93 -4.34
CA LYS A 91 32.12 -0.60 -4.90
C LYS A 91 31.81 -0.51 -6.39
N GLU A 92 32.01 -1.59 -7.13
CA GLU A 92 31.73 -1.70 -8.56
C GLU A 92 30.30 -2.16 -8.87
N PHE A 93 29.50 -2.38 -7.83
CA PHE A 93 28.14 -2.90 -7.97
C PHE A 93 27.26 -1.98 -8.82
N LYS A 94 26.58 -2.57 -9.78
CA LYS A 94 25.50 -1.95 -10.56
C LYS A 94 24.36 -2.93 -10.65
N PHE A 95 23.17 -2.52 -10.28
CA PHE A 95 21.99 -3.37 -10.33
C PHE A 95 21.72 -3.85 -11.77
N LYS A 96 21.53 -5.17 -11.96
CA LYS A 96 21.37 -5.78 -13.29
C LYS A 96 20.15 -6.72 -13.41
N ALA A 97 19.31 -6.80 -12.37
CA ALA A 97 18.15 -7.67 -12.42
C ALA A 97 16.99 -7.04 -13.23
N THR A 98 16.15 -7.89 -13.78
CA THR A 98 14.83 -7.53 -14.31
C THR A 98 13.84 -7.54 -13.17
N VAL A 99 13.03 -6.49 -13.05
CA VAL A 99 11.99 -6.37 -12.03
C VAL A 99 10.65 -6.23 -12.73
N ARG A 100 9.71 -7.12 -12.40
CA ARG A 100 8.32 -7.06 -12.82
C ARG A 100 7.43 -6.82 -11.62
N SER A 101 6.39 -6.03 -11.78
CA SER A 101 5.51 -5.65 -10.66
C SER A 101 4.08 -5.46 -11.12
N ALA A 102 3.15 -5.64 -10.20
CA ALA A 102 1.82 -5.04 -10.30
C ALA A 102 1.96 -3.52 -10.40
N ARG A 103 0.99 -2.85 -11.02
CA ARG A 103 0.92 -1.37 -11.07
C ARG A 103 0.48 -0.84 -9.71
N GLU A 104 0.93 0.34 -9.32
CA GLU A 104 0.33 1.00 -8.16
C GLU A 104 -1.17 1.26 -8.39
N GLY A 105 -1.96 1.06 -7.34
CA GLY A 105 -3.42 1.13 -7.42
C GLY A 105 -4.08 -0.17 -7.91
N GLU A 106 -3.31 -1.20 -8.26
CA GLU A 106 -3.86 -2.53 -8.56
C GLU A 106 -4.45 -3.14 -7.29
N LEU A 107 -5.58 -3.83 -7.44
CA LEU A 107 -6.08 -4.67 -6.36
C LEU A 107 -5.32 -5.99 -6.38
N VAL A 108 -4.80 -6.36 -5.23
CA VAL A 108 -3.95 -7.54 -5.08
C VAL A 108 -4.44 -8.41 -3.93
N PHE A 109 -4.11 -9.71 -4.03
CA PHE A 109 -4.66 -10.72 -3.14
C PHE A 109 -3.58 -11.60 -2.56
N ALA A 110 -3.93 -12.36 -1.52
CA ALA A 110 -2.99 -13.26 -0.85
C ALA A 110 -2.54 -14.40 -1.78
N ASN A 111 -1.28 -14.79 -1.67
CA ASN A 111 -0.65 -15.94 -2.38
C ASN A 111 -0.43 -15.78 -3.89
N GLU A 112 -0.55 -14.57 -4.41
CA GLU A 112 -0.14 -14.25 -5.78
C GLU A 112 1.15 -13.43 -5.80
N PRO A 113 2.03 -13.58 -6.81
CA PRO A 113 3.19 -12.71 -6.98
C PRO A 113 2.79 -11.25 -7.24
N LEU A 114 3.29 -10.34 -6.41
CA LEU A 114 3.13 -8.88 -6.57
C LEU A 114 4.31 -8.26 -7.32
N ILE A 115 5.51 -8.77 -7.02
CA ILE A 115 6.76 -8.35 -7.64
C ILE A 115 7.58 -9.60 -7.89
N GLN A 116 8.18 -9.67 -9.07
CA GLN A 116 9.12 -10.70 -9.49
C GLN A 116 10.46 -10.07 -9.83
N VAL A 117 11.54 -10.64 -9.32
CA VAL A 117 12.91 -10.16 -9.55
C VAL A 117 13.73 -11.30 -10.14
N GLU A 118 14.30 -11.08 -11.33
CA GLU A 118 15.00 -12.09 -12.12
C GLU A 118 16.36 -11.58 -12.57
N GLY A 119 17.42 -12.33 -12.32
CA GLY A 119 18.77 -11.95 -12.71
C GLY A 119 19.86 -12.57 -11.83
N PRO A 120 21.03 -11.92 -11.69
CA PRO A 120 22.10 -12.43 -10.85
C PRO A 120 21.66 -12.61 -9.40
N LEU A 121 21.95 -13.77 -8.80
CA LEU A 121 21.50 -14.16 -7.46
C LEU A 121 21.80 -13.11 -6.39
N ALA A 122 23.03 -12.56 -6.39
CA ALA A 122 23.44 -11.55 -5.42
C ALA A 122 22.60 -10.24 -5.56
N HIS A 123 22.28 -9.85 -6.81
CA HIS A 123 21.49 -8.66 -7.07
C HIS A 123 20.02 -8.82 -6.66
N CYS A 124 19.43 -10.00 -6.96
CA CYS A 124 18.06 -10.30 -6.57
C CYS A 124 17.92 -10.38 -5.05
N GLN A 125 18.90 -10.99 -4.36
CA GLN A 125 18.86 -11.17 -2.91
C GLN A 125 19.01 -9.85 -2.15
N LEU A 126 19.89 -8.94 -2.59
CA LEU A 126 20.21 -7.70 -1.87
C LEU A 126 19.01 -6.83 -1.58
N ILE A 127 18.07 -6.76 -2.52
CA ILE A 127 16.96 -5.80 -2.47
C ILE A 127 15.78 -6.23 -1.60
N GLU A 128 15.79 -7.46 -1.05
CA GLU A 128 14.67 -8.03 -0.28
C GLU A 128 14.17 -7.08 0.80
N THR A 129 15.06 -6.64 1.70
CA THR A 129 14.67 -5.86 2.88
C THR A 129 14.04 -4.52 2.49
N ALA A 130 14.69 -3.77 1.60
CA ALA A 130 14.20 -2.46 1.17
C ALA A 130 12.86 -2.60 0.40
N LEU A 131 12.77 -3.55 -0.53
CA LEU A 131 11.55 -3.85 -1.29
C LEU A 131 10.39 -4.15 -0.35
N LEU A 132 10.58 -5.08 0.59
CA LEU A 132 9.53 -5.47 1.53
C LEU A 132 9.13 -4.31 2.45
N ASN A 133 10.09 -3.53 2.95
CA ASN A 133 9.80 -2.39 3.81
C ASN A 133 8.91 -1.35 3.12
N MET A 134 9.24 -0.98 1.88
CA MET A 134 8.52 0.03 1.10
C MET A 134 7.12 -0.44 0.72
N VAL A 135 7.00 -1.67 0.22
CA VAL A 135 5.74 -2.24 -0.27
C VAL A 135 4.80 -2.59 0.88
N ASN A 136 5.30 -3.20 1.96
CA ASN A 136 4.47 -3.54 3.13
C ASN A 136 3.75 -2.32 3.69
N PHE A 137 4.49 -1.24 3.96
CA PHE A 137 3.95 -0.05 4.59
C PHE A 137 2.93 0.66 3.70
N GLN A 138 3.32 0.98 2.46
CA GLN A 138 2.45 1.76 1.59
C GLN A 138 1.20 0.99 1.18
N THR A 139 1.29 -0.32 0.93
CA THR A 139 0.14 -1.17 0.64
C THR A 139 -0.86 -1.21 1.80
N LEU A 140 -0.37 -1.30 3.05
CA LEU A 140 -1.25 -1.24 4.22
C LEU A 140 -2.00 0.08 4.31
N ILE A 141 -1.31 1.21 4.15
CA ILE A 141 -1.92 2.53 4.28
C ILE A 141 -2.91 2.78 3.13
N ALA A 142 -2.56 2.43 1.89
CA ALA A 142 -3.46 2.54 0.74
C ALA A 142 -4.72 1.69 0.94
N THR A 143 -4.57 0.45 1.42
CA THR A 143 -5.68 -0.45 1.73
C THR A 143 -6.56 0.11 2.84
N LYS A 144 -5.96 0.63 3.92
CA LYS A 144 -6.69 1.26 5.02
C LYS A 144 -7.50 2.47 4.56
N ALA A 145 -6.89 3.31 3.71
CA ALA A 145 -7.59 4.45 3.12
C ALA A 145 -8.77 4.02 2.22
N ALA A 146 -8.58 2.99 1.38
CA ALA A 146 -9.62 2.47 0.51
C ALA A 146 -10.81 1.89 1.31
N ARG A 147 -10.54 1.18 2.41
CA ARG A 147 -11.57 0.70 3.34
C ARG A 147 -12.36 1.85 3.97
N ILE A 148 -11.66 2.86 4.49
CA ILE A 148 -12.31 4.04 5.05
C ILE A 148 -13.15 4.73 3.98
N LYS A 149 -12.60 4.90 2.77
CA LYS A 149 -13.33 5.52 1.65
C LYS A 149 -14.56 4.72 1.24
N SER A 150 -14.53 3.39 1.30
CA SER A 150 -15.69 2.54 0.97
C SER A 150 -16.89 2.77 1.89
N VAL A 151 -16.65 2.99 3.18
CA VAL A 151 -17.74 3.28 4.15
C VAL A 151 -18.16 4.76 4.13
N ILE A 152 -17.26 5.66 3.75
CA ILE A 152 -17.56 7.08 3.56
C ILE A 152 -18.43 7.28 2.31
N GLY A 153 -18.15 6.53 1.23
CA GLY A 153 -18.79 6.73 -0.06
C GLY A 153 -18.28 7.98 -0.77
N ASP A 154 -19.18 8.79 -1.32
CA ASP A 154 -18.83 9.98 -2.12
C ASP A 154 -18.34 11.16 -1.28
N ASP A 155 -18.55 11.14 0.05
CA ASP A 155 -18.09 12.23 0.92
C ASP A 155 -16.56 12.38 0.85
N PRO A 156 -16.00 13.60 1.01
CA PRO A 156 -14.56 13.82 1.06
C PRO A 156 -13.88 13.16 2.25
N LEU A 157 -12.75 12.49 1.99
CA LEU A 157 -11.80 11.96 2.97
C LEU A 157 -10.56 12.85 3.05
N LEU A 158 -10.29 13.44 4.21
CA LEU A 158 -9.09 14.22 4.48
C LEU A 158 -8.12 13.42 5.36
N GLU A 159 -6.87 13.26 4.91
CA GLU A 159 -5.81 12.62 5.68
C GLU A 159 -5.21 13.62 6.69
N PHE A 160 -5.38 13.36 8.00
CA PHE A 160 -4.96 14.25 9.10
C PHE A 160 -3.96 13.58 10.06
N GLY A 161 -3.22 12.58 9.59
CA GLY A 161 -2.40 11.72 10.44
C GLY A 161 -0.93 12.14 10.62
N THR A 162 -0.42 13.17 9.95
CA THR A 162 1.00 13.53 9.92
C THR A 162 1.70 13.46 11.28
N ARG A 163 1.11 14.06 12.34
CA ARG A 163 1.69 14.10 13.69
C ARG A 163 1.61 12.77 14.46
N ARG A 164 0.96 11.75 13.89
CA ARG A 164 0.73 10.43 14.50
C ARG A 164 1.48 9.31 13.78
N ALA A 165 2.01 9.58 12.60
CA ALA A 165 2.80 8.61 11.85
C ALA A 165 4.11 8.27 12.58
N GLN A 166 4.65 7.09 12.28
CA GLN A 166 5.93 6.64 12.79
C GLN A 166 7.06 7.32 11.98
N GLU A 167 7.42 8.54 12.41
CA GLU A 167 8.50 9.33 11.85
C GLU A 167 8.14 10.04 10.52
N LEU A 168 9.07 10.83 10.02
CA LEU A 168 8.95 11.71 8.86
C LEU A 168 8.59 10.95 7.56
N ASP A 169 9.33 9.89 7.26
CA ASP A 169 9.11 9.12 6.03
C ASP A 169 7.75 8.42 6.03
N ALA A 170 7.34 7.86 7.16
CA ALA A 170 6.00 7.29 7.30
C ALA A 170 4.89 8.33 7.12
N ALA A 171 5.10 9.56 7.61
CA ALA A 171 4.13 10.64 7.40
C ALA A 171 4.01 11.02 5.92
N VAL A 172 5.13 11.15 5.20
CA VAL A 172 5.16 11.61 3.81
C VAL A 172 4.66 10.53 2.85
N TRP A 173 5.26 9.32 2.90
CA TRP A 173 4.88 8.20 2.04
C TRP A 173 3.54 7.59 2.40
N GLY A 174 3.17 7.63 3.69
CA GLY A 174 1.84 7.24 4.14
C GLY A 174 0.74 8.15 3.61
N THR A 175 0.96 9.47 3.57
CA THR A 175 0.04 10.41 2.94
C THR A 175 -0.14 10.11 1.45
N ARG A 176 0.96 9.82 0.72
CA ARG A 176 0.89 9.41 -0.69
C ARG A 176 0.06 8.14 -0.87
N ALA A 177 0.33 7.14 -0.05
CA ALA A 177 -0.42 5.88 -0.08
C ALA A 177 -1.91 6.06 0.26
N ALA A 178 -2.23 6.93 1.23
CA ALA A 178 -3.62 7.26 1.55
C ALA A 178 -4.35 7.93 0.38
N TYR A 179 -3.65 8.77 -0.39
CA TYR A 179 -4.21 9.40 -1.58
C TYR A 179 -4.51 8.36 -2.68
N ILE A 180 -3.62 7.39 -2.90
CA ILE A 180 -3.86 6.24 -3.79
C ILE A 180 -5.13 5.48 -3.35
N GLY A 181 -5.30 5.24 -2.06
CA GLY A 181 -6.46 4.57 -1.47
C GLY A 181 -7.75 5.38 -1.45
N GLY A 182 -7.74 6.63 -1.95
CA GLY A 182 -8.95 7.43 -2.13
C GLY A 182 -9.09 8.67 -1.23
N ALA A 183 -8.08 9.02 -0.42
CA ALA A 183 -8.09 10.32 0.27
C ALA A 183 -8.12 11.47 -0.75
N ASP A 184 -8.89 12.52 -0.46
CA ASP A 184 -9.10 13.64 -1.39
C ASP A 184 -8.14 14.80 -1.16
N ALA A 185 -7.64 14.93 0.07
CA ALA A 185 -6.65 15.95 0.45
C ALA A 185 -5.89 15.52 1.71
N THR A 186 -4.86 16.26 2.07
CA THR A 186 -4.06 16.02 3.28
C THR A 186 -3.77 17.32 4.04
N SER A 187 -3.52 17.20 5.34
CA SER A 187 -2.94 18.30 6.13
C SER A 187 -1.41 18.34 6.06
N ASN A 188 -0.76 17.35 5.42
CA ASN A 188 0.68 17.25 5.31
C ASN A 188 1.22 18.17 4.20
N VAL A 189 1.66 19.37 4.57
CA VAL A 189 2.18 20.37 3.63
C VAL A 189 3.39 19.85 2.84
N ARG A 190 4.26 19.03 3.46
CA ARG A 190 5.43 18.45 2.78
C ARG A 190 5.01 17.45 1.70
N ALA A 191 4.09 16.54 2.02
CA ALA A 191 3.56 15.58 1.06
C ALA A 191 2.80 16.29 -0.07
N GLY A 192 2.00 17.31 0.25
CA GLY A 192 1.35 18.16 -0.75
C GLY A 192 2.34 18.79 -1.71
N LYS A 193 3.46 19.33 -1.20
CA LYS A 193 4.52 19.93 -2.03
C LYS A 193 5.23 18.90 -2.92
N ILE A 194 5.52 17.69 -2.40
CA ILE A 194 6.30 16.68 -3.12
C ILE A 194 5.45 15.98 -4.19
N PHE A 195 4.23 15.59 -3.84
CA PHE A 195 3.38 14.73 -4.66
C PHE A 195 2.23 15.47 -5.36
N GLY A 196 2.09 16.77 -5.16
CA GLY A 196 0.99 17.55 -5.75
C GLY A 196 -0.37 17.29 -5.09
N ILE A 197 -0.44 16.61 -3.95
CA ILE A 197 -1.70 16.31 -3.25
C ILE A 197 -2.32 17.61 -2.72
N PRO A 198 -3.62 17.87 -2.92
CA PRO A 198 -4.29 19.04 -2.39
C PRO A 198 -4.10 19.15 -0.87
N ALA A 199 -3.58 20.29 -0.42
CA ALA A 199 -3.44 20.56 1.00
C ALA A 199 -4.73 21.17 1.55
N SER A 200 -5.26 20.59 2.64
CA SER A 200 -6.46 21.04 3.32
C SER A 200 -6.27 21.01 4.82
N GLY A 201 -6.86 21.97 5.49
CA GLY A 201 -6.80 22.06 6.93
C GLY A 201 -7.53 23.31 7.41
N THR A 202 -7.68 23.41 8.71
CA THR A 202 -8.35 24.53 9.37
C THR A 202 -7.41 25.11 10.43
N HIS A 203 -7.93 25.51 11.57
CA HIS A 203 -7.14 25.91 12.73
C HIS A 203 -7.28 24.90 13.87
N ALA A 204 -6.44 25.01 14.90
CA ALA A 204 -6.50 24.20 16.11
C ALA A 204 -7.18 24.91 17.26
N HIS A 205 -7.56 24.19 18.32
CA HIS A 205 -8.09 24.73 19.57
C HIS A 205 -7.18 25.82 20.16
N ALA A 206 -5.87 25.72 20.01
CA ALA A 206 -4.90 26.69 20.46
C ALA A 206 -5.15 28.12 19.93
N LEU A 207 -5.67 28.24 18.68
CA LEU A 207 -6.06 29.55 18.15
C LEU A 207 -7.21 30.14 18.97
N VAL A 208 -8.26 29.35 19.24
CA VAL A 208 -9.42 29.80 20.02
C VAL A 208 -8.99 30.17 21.45
N GLN A 209 -8.16 29.34 22.06
CA GLN A 209 -7.63 29.59 23.42
C GLN A 209 -6.78 30.87 23.50
N SER A 210 -6.01 31.19 22.43
CA SER A 210 -5.17 32.39 22.39
C SER A 210 -5.96 33.70 22.36
N TYR A 211 -7.22 33.64 21.92
CA TYR A 211 -8.16 34.79 21.95
C TYR A 211 -9.12 34.75 23.15
N GLY A 212 -9.17 33.63 23.90
CA GLY A 212 -10.00 33.47 25.08
C GLY A 212 -11.49 33.23 24.84
N ASN A 213 -11.97 33.33 23.60
CA ASN A 213 -13.34 32.99 23.21
C ASN A 213 -13.45 32.69 21.70
N ASP A 214 -14.51 31.97 21.32
CA ASP A 214 -14.75 31.52 19.95
C ASP A 214 -14.94 32.69 18.96
N TYR A 215 -15.73 33.68 19.33
CA TYR A 215 -16.08 34.79 18.43
C TYR A 215 -14.83 35.61 18.02
N GLU A 216 -14.01 36.04 18.97
CA GLU A 216 -12.79 36.81 18.66
C GLU A 216 -11.80 36.01 17.82
N ALA A 217 -11.63 34.72 18.10
CA ALA A 217 -10.76 33.82 17.34
C ALA A 217 -11.25 33.66 15.91
N PHE A 218 -12.52 33.37 15.71
CA PHE A 218 -13.10 33.17 14.37
C PHE A 218 -13.10 34.46 13.55
N MET A 219 -13.38 35.60 14.18
CA MET A 219 -13.29 36.91 13.55
C MET A 219 -11.84 37.22 13.12
N ALA A 220 -10.87 36.93 13.95
CA ALA A 220 -9.46 37.11 13.63
C ALA A 220 -9.01 36.20 12.46
N TYR A 221 -9.40 34.92 12.49
CA TYR A 221 -9.12 33.99 11.41
C TYR A 221 -9.77 34.43 10.09
N ALA A 222 -11.02 34.83 10.12
CA ALA A 222 -11.78 35.27 8.95
C ALA A 222 -11.28 36.60 8.33
N LYS A 223 -10.56 37.45 9.09
CA LYS A 223 -9.90 38.65 8.55
C LYS A 223 -8.66 38.32 7.72
N THR A 224 -8.07 37.14 7.87
CA THR A 224 -6.84 36.73 7.22
C THR A 224 -7.03 35.60 6.20
N HIS A 225 -8.17 34.92 6.22
CA HIS A 225 -8.50 33.80 5.36
C HIS A 225 -9.85 34.05 4.67
N LYS A 226 -9.90 33.80 3.37
CA LYS A 226 -11.14 33.89 2.60
C LYS A 226 -12.04 32.70 2.80
N ASP A 227 -11.46 31.50 2.77
CA ASP A 227 -12.15 30.22 2.96
C ASP A 227 -12.09 29.83 4.43
N CYS A 228 -13.25 29.72 5.08
CA CYS A 228 -13.34 29.55 6.52
C CYS A 228 -14.11 28.30 6.89
N VAL A 229 -13.46 27.40 7.61
CA VAL A 229 -14.06 26.31 8.41
C VAL A 229 -13.63 26.51 9.85
N PHE A 230 -14.59 26.74 10.74
CA PHE A 230 -14.30 27.03 12.16
C PHE A 230 -14.39 25.77 13.01
N LEU A 231 -13.38 25.55 13.86
CA LEU A 231 -13.36 24.47 14.87
C LEU A 231 -14.16 24.94 16.10
N VAL A 232 -15.33 24.33 16.30
CA VAL A 232 -16.39 24.89 17.16
C VAL A 232 -16.52 24.25 18.53
N ASP A 233 -15.67 23.28 18.86
CA ASP A 233 -15.79 22.49 20.09
C ASP A 233 -14.66 22.75 21.10
N THR A 234 -14.11 24.00 21.13
CA THR A 234 -13.08 24.37 22.09
C THR A 234 -13.66 24.54 23.50
N TYR A 235 -14.85 25.13 23.65
CA TYR A 235 -15.51 25.35 24.95
C TYR A 235 -16.88 24.66 25.01
N ASP A 236 -17.86 25.13 24.23
CA ASP A 236 -19.19 24.52 24.13
C ASP A 236 -19.67 24.63 22.66
N THR A 237 -19.74 23.50 21.99
CA THR A 237 -20.08 23.45 20.56
C THR A 237 -21.41 24.15 20.25
N LEU A 238 -22.46 23.86 21.04
CA LEU A 238 -23.82 24.27 20.73
C LEU A 238 -24.20 25.67 21.28
N LYS A 239 -23.55 26.09 22.38
CA LYS A 239 -23.87 27.36 23.06
C LYS A 239 -22.88 28.48 22.72
N SER A 240 -21.65 28.15 22.33
CA SER A 240 -20.59 29.13 22.03
C SER A 240 -20.05 29.00 20.61
N GLY A 241 -19.49 27.86 20.25
CA GLY A 241 -18.76 27.68 18.99
C GLY A 241 -19.62 27.92 17.74
N VAL A 242 -20.71 27.15 17.57
CA VAL A 242 -21.58 27.28 16.39
C VAL A 242 -22.28 28.65 16.35
N PRO A 243 -22.85 29.18 17.45
CA PRO A 243 -23.39 30.54 17.43
C PRO A 243 -22.37 31.61 17.07
N SER A 244 -21.12 31.50 17.53
CA SER A 244 -20.02 32.41 17.18
C SER A 244 -19.65 32.32 15.70
N ALA A 245 -19.56 31.10 15.14
CA ALA A 245 -19.31 30.86 13.72
C ALA A 245 -20.39 31.50 12.84
N ILE A 246 -21.65 31.27 13.17
CA ILE A 246 -22.82 31.86 12.49
C ILE A 246 -22.77 33.40 12.56
N ARG A 247 -22.48 33.96 13.73
CA ARG A 247 -22.36 35.40 13.93
C ARG A 247 -21.27 36.01 13.04
N VAL A 248 -20.06 35.44 13.04
CA VAL A 248 -18.95 35.91 12.19
C VAL A 248 -19.31 35.82 10.71
N ALA A 249 -19.91 34.68 10.28
CA ALA A 249 -20.32 34.51 8.89
C ALA A 249 -21.37 35.56 8.43
N LYS A 250 -22.33 35.87 9.30
CA LYS A 250 -23.33 36.94 9.03
C LYS A 250 -22.72 38.31 8.99
N GLU A 251 -21.84 38.66 9.93
CA GLU A 251 -21.20 39.98 10.01
C GLU A 251 -20.28 40.26 8.81
N LEU A 252 -19.55 39.26 8.34
CA LEU A 252 -18.63 39.39 7.22
C LEU A 252 -19.28 39.18 5.85
N GLY A 253 -20.38 38.42 5.78
CA GLY A 253 -21.10 38.14 4.57
C GLY A 253 -20.20 37.71 3.40
N ASN A 254 -20.30 38.37 2.26
CA ASN A 254 -19.54 38.02 1.05
C ASN A 254 -18.02 38.29 1.14
N LYS A 255 -17.52 38.83 2.26
CA LYS A 255 -16.07 39.03 2.47
C LYS A 255 -15.33 37.71 2.68
N ILE A 256 -16.05 36.68 3.11
CA ILE A 256 -15.52 35.34 3.31
C ILE A 256 -16.39 34.28 2.63
N ASN A 257 -15.82 33.11 2.35
CA ASN A 257 -16.54 31.91 2.00
C ASN A 257 -16.68 31.08 3.28
N PHE A 258 -17.83 31.14 3.92
CA PHE A 258 -18.11 30.30 5.08
C PHE A 258 -18.41 28.86 4.60
N LEU A 259 -17.39 28.01 4.59
CA LEU A 259 -17.50 26.64 4.09
C LEU A 259 -18.13 25.69 5.10
N GLY A 260 -18.04 26.00 6.41
CA GLY A 260 -18.64 25.17 7.42
C GLY A 260 -17.98 25.20 8.79
N VAL A 261 -18.24 24.17 9.57
CA VAL A 261 -17.70 23.98 10.91
C VAL A 261 -17.09 22.61 11.09
N ARG A 262 -16.10 22.49 12.00
CA ARG A 262 -15.45 21.23 12.35
C ARG A 262 -15.72 20.86 13.80
N ILE A 263 -16.06 19.59 14.02
CA ILE A 263 -16.30 18.95 15.31
C ILE A 263 -15.21 17.90 15.52
N ASP A 264 -14.50 17.95 16.65
CA ASP A 264 -13.37 17.07 16.98
C ASP A 264 -13.61 16.24 18.26
N SER A 265 -14.74 16.43 18.93
CA SER A 265 -15.05 15.80 20.22
C SER A 265 -16.53 15.64 20.51
N GLY A 266 -16.84 14.84 21.54
CA GLY A 266 -18.20 14.61 22.01
C GLY A 266 -18.99 13.57 21.23
N ASP A 267 -20.30 13.48 21.48
CA ASP A 267 -21.22 12.61 20.74
C ASP A 267 -21.49 13.20 19.35
N MET A 268 -20.67 12.78 18.38
CA MET A 268 -20.71 13.32 17.01
C MET A 268 -22.06 13.11 16.33
N ALA A 269 -22.77 12.01 16.62
CA ALA A 269 -24.08 11.75 16.02
C ALA A 269 -25.12 12.74 16.53
N TYR A 270 -25.16 12.99 17.82
CA TYR A 270 -26.04 13.97 18.42
C TYR A 270 -25.65 15.40 18.04
N ILE A 271 -24.38 15.74 18.23
CA ILE A 271 -23.88 17.12 18.00
C ILE A 271 -24.07 17.52 16.54
N SER A 272 -23.70 16.68 15.58
CA SER A 272 -23.82 17.04 14.15
C SER A 272 -25.26 17.35 13.74
N LYS A 273 -26.25 16.65 14.28
CA LYS A 273 -27.67 16.94 14.01
C LYS A 273 -28.07 18.31 14.55
N ARG A 274 -27.67 18.63 15.78
CA ARG A 274 -27.95 19.93 16.39
C ARG A 274 -27.22 21.08 15.69
N VAL A 275 -25.99 20.85 15.27
CA VAL A 275 -25.21 21.80 14.47
C VAL A 275 -25.90 22.07 13.14
N ARG A 276 -26.39 21.03 12.45
CA ARG A 276 -27.14 21.19 11.19
C ARG A 276 -28.40 22.02 11.39
N GLU A 277 -29.18 21.75 12.45
CA GLU A 277 -30.38 22.53 12.80
C GLU A 277 -30.05 24.01 12.99
N GLN A 278 -28.95 24.33 13.70
CA GLN A 278 -28.55 25.73 13.94
C GLN A 278 -28.08 26.44 12.65
N LEU A 279 -27.30 25.74 11.81
CA LEU A 279 -26.83 26.27 10.54
C LEU A 279 -28.00 26.55 9.57
N ASP A 280 -28.93 25.59 9.46
CA ASP A 280 -30.14 25.73 8.61
C ASP A 280 -31.03 26.87 9.08
N ALA A 281 -31.29 26.95 10.38
CA ALA A 281 -32.09 28.03 10.95
C ALA A 281 -31.46 29.42 10.73
N ALA A 282 -30.12 29.47 10.61
CA ALA A 282 -29.39 30.69 10.32
C ALA A 282 -29.30 31.02 8.81
N GLY A 283 -29.76 30.12 7.91
CA GLY A 283 -29.73 30.28 6.47
C GLY A 283 -28.46 29.70 5.79
N PHE A 284 -27.61 28.95 6.52
CA PHE A 284 -26.38 28.33 6.00
C PHE A 284 -26.60 26.86 5.63
N THR A 285 -27.55 26.58 4.74
CA THR A 285 -27.93 25.22 4.32
C THR A 285 -26.80 24.48 3.60
N GLU A 286 -25.93 25.20 2.90
CA GLU A 286 -24.80 24.65 2.13
C GLU A 286 -23.51 24.48 2.97
N ALA A 287 -23.47 25.06 4.18
CA ALA A 287 -22.29 24.94 5.05
C ALA A 287 -22.09 23.49 5.48
N LYS A 288 -20.86 22.98 5.33
CA LYS A 288 -20.47 21.59 5.59
C LYS A 288 -20.14 21.36 7.07
N ILE A 289 -20.40 20.15 7.54
CA ILE A 289 -19.99 19.69 8.85
C ILE A 289 -18.86 18.69 8.70
N TYR A 290 -17.69 19.10 9.20
CA TYR A 290 -16.48 18.31 9.22
C TYR A 290 -16.39 17.54 10.54
N ALA A 291 -16.08 16.24 10.49
CA ALA A 291 -15.76 15.45 11.66
C ALA A 291 -14.30 15.02 11.65
N SER A 292 -13.66 15.08 12.79
CA SER A 292 -12.31 14.55 13.03
C SER A 292 -12.25 13.89 14.41
N ASN A 293 -11.12 13.27 14.78
CA ASN A 293 -10.89 12.52 16.01
C ASN A 293 -11.22 11.02 15.93
N ASP A 294 -10.18 10.19 16.09
CA ASP A 294 -10.19 8.71 16.22
C ASP A 294 -11.17 7.93 15.32
N LEU A 295 -11.41 8.46 14.14
CA LEU A 295 -12.30 7.87 13.15
C LEU A 295 -11.62 6.66 12.48
N ASP A 296 -12.42 5.62 12.26
CA ASP A 296 -12.13 4.43 11.48
C ASP A 296 -13.40 3.95 10.77
N GLU A 297 -13.28 2.85 10.01
CA GLU A 297 -14.40 2.27 9.25
C GLU A 297 -15.61 1.99 10.15
N ALA A 298 -15.39 1.36 11.31
CA ALA A 298 -16.46 0.96 12.22
C ALA A 298 -17.15 2.18 12.84
N THR A 299 -16.37 3.18 13.26
CA THR A 299 -16.91 4.42 13.83
C THR A 299 -17.70 5.21 12.80
N ILE A 300 -17.18 5.36 11.58
CA ILE A 300 -17.83 6.08 10.49
C ILE A 300 -19.14 5.38 10.09
N LEU A 301 -19.11 4.06 9.91
CA LEU A 301 -20.29 3.28 9.59
C LEU A 301 -21.38 3.44 10.66
N ASN A 302 -20.99 3.39 11.95
CA ASN A 302 -21.91 3.57 13.06
C ASN A 302 -22.51 4.98 13.07
N LEU A 303 -21.72 6.03 12.82
CA LEU A 303 -22.20 7.41 12.71
C LEU A 303 -23.20 7.57 11.56
N LYS A 304 -22.93 6.97 10.40
CA LYS A 304 -23.86 6.96 9.25
C LYS A 304 -25.17 6.21 9.57
N MET A 305 -25.10 5.05 10.24
CA MET A 305 -26.28 4.32 10.71
C MET A 305 -27.13 5.15 11.67
N GLN A 306 -26.51 5.94 12.54
CA GLN A 306 -27.19 6.88 13.43
C GLN A 306 -27.69 8.14 12.70
N LYS A 307 -27.49 8.26 11.38
CA LYS A 307 -27.86 9.41 10.56
C LYS A 307 -27.21 10.72 11.04
N ALA A 308 -25.95 10.63 11.44
CA ALA A 308 -25.11 11.81 11.72
C ALA A 308 -25.09 12.73 10.48
N LYS A 309 -25.05 14.02 10.70
CA LYS A 309 -25.04 15.05 9.65
C LYS A 309 -23.60 15.52 9.41
N ILE A 310 -22.77 14.61 8.94
CA ILE A 310 -21.34 14.84 8.65
C ILE A 310 -21.16 14.76 7.14
N ASP A 311 -20.50 15.76 6.58
CA ASP A 311 -20.30 15.92 5.13
C ASP A 311 -18.83 15.67 4.73
N VAL A 312 -17.88 15.82 5.66
CA VAL A 312 -16.43 15.70 5.40
C VAL A 312 -15.76 14.98 6.56
N TRP A 313 -14.89 14.02 6.23
CA TRP A 313 -14.27 13.13 7.20
C TRP A 313 -12.76 13.36 7.28
N GLY A 314 -12.27 13.86 8.41
CA GLY A 314 -10.85 14.04 8.71
C GLY A 314 -10.32 12.86 9.52
N VAL A 315 -9.58 11.95 8.89
CA VAL A 315 -9.09 10.74 9.53
C VAL A 315 -7.58 10.83 9.75
N GLY A 316 -7.15 10.62 10.98
CA GLY A 316 -5.75 10.79 11.38
C GLY A 316 -5.08 9.50 11.79
N THR A 317 -5.00 9.27 13.11
CA THR A 317 -4.20 8.20 13.74
C THR A 317 -4.45 6.82 13.14
N LYS A 318 -5.70 6.40 13.11
CA LYS A 318 -6.06 5.04 12.71
C LYS A 318 -5.79 4.76 11.23
N LEU A 319 -5.81 5.78 10.37
CA LEU A 319 -5.44 5.67 8.97
C LEU A 319 -3.91 5.57 8.80
N ILE A 320 -3.17 6.60 9.26
CA ILE A 320 -1.74 6.72 8.94
C ILE A 320 -0.86 5.67 9.64
N THR A 321 -1.37 5.03 10.68
CA THR A 321 -0.66 3.96 11.39
C THR A 321 -1.13 2.56 11.00
N ALA A 322 -2.12 2.43 10.13
CA ALA A 322 -2.81 1.15 9.90
C ALA A 322 -3.11 0.44 11.23
N TYR A 323 -3.70 1.15 12.16
CA TYR A 323 -3.82 0.88 13.60
C TYR A 323 -4.10 -0.59 13.97
N ASP A 324 -4.98 -1.25 13.23
CA ASP A 324 -5.45 -2.62 13.46
C ASP A 324 -4.62 -3.70 12.74
N GLN A 325 -3.61 -3.29 11.95
CA GLN A 325 -2.75 -4.21 11.21
C GLN A 325 -1.32 -3.63 11.11
N PRO A 326 -0.39 -3.98 12.00
CA PRO A 326 0.93 -3.34 12.06
C PRO A 326 1.85 -3.70 10.91
N ALA A 327 1.62 -4.83 10.21
CA ALA A 327 2.43 -5.28 9.09
C ALA A 327 1.59 -6.07 8.07
N LEU A 328 1.87 -5.89 6.77
CA LEU A 328 1.27 -6.70 5.70
C LEU A 328 1.75 -8.15 5.76
N GLY A 329 2.99 -8.35 6.19
CA GLY A 329 3.58 -9.69 6.28
C GLY A 329 3.98 -10.25 4.91
N ALA A 330 4.27 -9.41 3.93
CA ALA A 330 4.81 -9.85 2.66
C ALA A 330 6.17 -10.53 2.86
N VAL A 331 6.47 -11.48 1.98
CA VAL A 331 7.68 -12.28 1.97
C VAL A 331 8.31 -12.24 0.59
N PHE A 332 9.62 -12.47 0.54
CA PHE A 332 10.40 -12.56 -0.68
C PHE A 332 11.02 -13.95 -0.75
N LYS A 333 10.77 -14.71 -1.83
CA LYS A 333 11.14 -16.13 -1.89
C LYS A 333 11.80 -16.48 -3.21
N LEU A 334 12.92 -17.19 -3.11
CA LEU A 334 13.57 -17.83 -4.25
C LEU A 334 12.64 -18.92 -4.81
N VAL A 335 12.27 -18.82 -6.07
CA VAL A 335 11.37 -19.75 -6.75
C VAL A 335 12.03 -20.55 -7.86
N SER A 336 13.15 -20.03 -8.42
CA SER A 336 13.96 -20.73 -9.42
C SER A 336 15.41 -20.25 -9.35
N ILE A 337 16.37 -21.13 -9.64
CA ILE A 337 17.80 -20.82 -9.66
C ILE A 337 18.52 -21.70 -10.67
N GLU A 338 19.51 -21.15 -11.33
CA GLU A 338 20.43 -21.85 -12.21
C GLU A 338 21.35 -22.80 -11.42
N ASP A 339 21.53 -24.00 -11.89
CA ASP A 339 22.52 -24.96 -11.35
C ASP A 339 23.91 -24.73 -11.97
N LYS A 340 24.87 -25.60 -11.59
CA LYS A 340 26.25 -25.52 -12.08
C LYS A 340 26.39 -25.86 -13.57
N GLU A 341 25.35 -26.46 -14.18
CA GLU A 341 25.31 -26.89 -15.56
C GLU A 341 24.59 -25.86 -16.45
N GLY A 342 24.15 -24.72 -15.87
CA GLY A 342 23.42 -23.67 -16.58
C GLY A 342 21.92 -23.95 -16.76
N LYS A 343 21.37 -24.93 -16.02
CA LYS A 343 19.96 -25.30 -16.12
C LYS A 343 19.17 -24.67 -14.97
N MET A 344 18.02 -24.06 -15.29
CA MET A 344 17.09 -23.56 -14.27
C MET A 344 16.46 -24.71 -13.50
N ILE A 345 16.54 -24.63 -12.17
CA ILE A 345 15.93 -25.58 -11.22
C ILE A 345 14.96 -24.81 -10.34
N ASP A 346 13.71 -25.20 -10.39
CA ASP A 346 12.69 -24.60 -9.54
C ASP A 346 12.80 -25.10 -8.11
N THR A 347 12.69 -24.16 -7.18
CA THR A 347 12.88 -24.38 -5.75
C THR A 347 11.58 -24.19 -4.99
N ILE A 348 11.45 -24.89 -3.87
CA ILE A 348 10.27 -24.84 -3.01
C ILE A 348 10.69 -24.88 -1.54
N LYS A 349 10.10 -24.00 -0.73
CA LYS A 349 10.21 -24.12 0.72
C LYS A 349 9.09 -25.03 1.23
N LEU A 350 9.44 -26.19 1.74
CA LEU A 350 8.50 -27.08 2.42
C LEU A 350 8.17 -26.56 3.83
N SER A 351 6.96 -26.79 4.26
CA SER A 351 6.46 -26.43 5.59
C SER A 351 5.45 -27.47 6.06
N SER A 352 5.35 -27.65 7.37
CA SER A 352 4.28 -28.45 7.99
C SER A 352 2.88 -27.83 7.79
N ASN A 353 2.82 -26.52 7.57
CA ASN A 353 1.59 -25.80 7.20
C ASN A 353 1.50 -25.70 5.67
N ALA A 354 0.47 -26.30 5.07
CA ALA A 354 0.26 -26.33 3.61
C ALA A 354 0.19 -24.93 2.99
N GLU A 355 -0.41 -23.95 3.69
CA GLU A 355 -0.53 -22.55 3.24
C GLU A 355 0.82 -21.82 3.19
N LYS A 356 1.85 -22.32 3.91
CA LYS A 356 3.21 -21.78 3.90
C LYS A 356 4.12 -22.40 2.84
N VAL A 357 3.63 -23.39 2.09
CA VAL A 357 4.36 -24.02 0.99
C VAL A 357 4.34 -23.06 -0.22
N THR A 358 5.53 -22.64 -0.66
CA THR A 358 5.66 -21.73 -1.81
C THR A 358 5.22 -22.42 -3.11
N THR A 359 4.85 -21.64 -4.13
CA THR A 359 4.64 -22.16 -5.49
C THR A 359 5.93 -21.95 -6.28
N PRO A 360 6.60 -23.03 -6.74
CA PRO A 360 7.88 -22.95 -7.45
C PRO A 360 7.74 -22.45 -8.88
N GLY A 361 8.87 -22.06 -9.45
CA GLY A 361 8.98 -21.62 -10.85
C GLY A 361 8.62 -20.15 -11.05
N LYS A 362 9.01 -19.63 -12.20
CA LYS A 362 8.67 -18.29 -12.66
C LYS A 362 7.21 -18.26 -13.11
N LYS A 363 6.43 -17.29 -12.63
CA LYS A 363 4.98 -17.23 -12.83
C LYS A 363 4.50 -15.89 -13.39
N GLN A 364 3.33 -15.91 -14.01
CA GLN A 364 2.52 -14.72 -14.32
C GLN A 364 1.19 -14.82 -13.56
N VAL A 365 0.64 -13.67 -13.21
CA VAL A 365 -0.70 -13.51 -12.64
C VAL A 365 -1.59 -12.86 -13.69
N TRP A 366 -2.75 -13.42 -13.92
CA TRP A 366 -3.72 -12.93 -14.89
C TRP A 366 -5.03 -12.58 -14.21
N ARG A 367 -5.45 -11.33 -14.26
CA ARG A 367 -6.82 -10.98 -13.88
C ARG A 367 -7.79 -11.43 -14.93
N ILE A 368 -8.72 -12.30 -14.54
CA ILE A 368 -9.74 -12.84 -15.42
C ILE A 368 -11.02 -12.02 -15.24
N THR A 369 -11.47 -11.41 -16.32
CA THR A 369 -12.63 -10.51 -16.31
C THR A 369 -13.66 -10.99 -17.31
N ARG A 370 -14.94 -11.03 -16.93
CA ARG A 370 -16.04 -11.39 -17.84
C ARG A 370 -16.27 -10.30 -18.88
N ASN A 371 -16.45 -10.69 -20.14
CA ASN A 371 -16.58 -9.73 -21.23
C ASN A 371 -17.94 -8.99 -21.19
N PHE A 372 -19.01 -9.62 -20.71
CA PHE A 372 -20.34 -9.04 -20.81
C PHE A 372 -20.65 -7.95 -19.74
N ASP A 373 -19.98 -7.93 -18.60
CA ASP A 373 -20.23 -6.94 -17.53
C ASP A 373 -18.96 -6.35 -16.89
N GLY A 374 -17.79 -6.80 -17.34
CA GLY A 374 -16.52 -6.29 -16.84
C GLY A 374 -16.17 -6.69 -15.40
N LYS A 375 -16.92 -7.63 -14.80
CA LYS A 375 -16.65 -8.08 -13.42
C LYS A 375 -15.51 -9.10 -13.37
N SER A 376 -14.68 -8.99 -12.32
CA SER A 376 -13.58 -9.92 -12.10
C SER A 376 -14.08 -11.30 -11.66
N GLU A 377 -13.58 -12.34 -12.31
CA GLU A 377 -13.83 -13.74 -11.95
C GLU A 377 -12.80 -14.29 -10.95
N GLY A 378 -11.63 -13.73 -10.90
CA GLY A 378 -10.54 -14.16 -10.05
C GLY A 378 -9.19 -13.89 -10.70
N ASP A 379 -8.12 -14.17 -9.97
CA ASP A 379 -6.77 -14.14 -10.50
C ASP A 379 -6.28 -15.55 -10.77
N TYR A 380 -5.70 -15.74 -11.95
CA TYR A 380 -5.22 -17.02 -12.46
C TYR A 380 -3.70 -16.99 -12.54
N VAL A 381 -3.05 -17.79 -11.70
CA VAL A 381 -1.60 -17.88 -11.61
C VAL A 381 -1.11 -19.02 -12.48
N THR A 382 -0.29 -18.72 -13.48
CA THR A 382 0.25 -19.66 -14.45
C THR A 382 1.77 -19.75 -14.35
N LEU A 383 2.37 -20.80 -14.88
CA LEU A 383 3.79 -20.75 -15.25
C LEU A 383 4.01 -19.69 -16.31
N TRP A 384 5.24 -19.20 -16.44
CA TRP A 384 5.56 -18.06 -17.32
C TRP A 384 5.26 -18.32 -18.80
N ASP A 385 5.35 -19.58 -19.24
CA ASP A 385 5.18 -19.97 -20.64
C ASP A 385 3.71 -20.24 -21.01
N GLU A 386 2.78 -20.18 -20.06
CA GLU A 386 1.34 -20.36 -20.32
C GLU A 386 0.70 -18.99 -20.63
N ASP A 387 -0.15 -18.95 -21.66
CA ASP A 387 -0.91 -17.76 -22.03
C ASP A 387 -2.43 -18.06 -22.10
N PRO A 388 -3.20 -17.72 -21.06
CA PRO A 388 -4.64 -17.99 -21.03
C PRO A 388 -5.45 -17.20 -22.07
N ARG A 389 -4.85 -16.21 -22.76
CA ARG A 389 -5.52 -15.46 -23.83
C ARG A 389 -5.72 -16.29 -25.11
N GLU A 390 -4.96 -17.38 -25.25
CA GLU A 390 -5.06 -18.30 -26.38
C GLU A 390 -6.11 -19.39 -26.16
N GLU A 391 -6.69 -19.47 -24.94
CA GLU A 391 -7.63 -20.51 -24.53
C GLU A 391 -9.08 -20.07 -24.71
N ALA A 392 -9.93 -20.95 -25.23
CA ALA A 392 -11.37 -20.71 -25.34
C ALA A 392 -12.09 -20.80 -23.97
N GLU A 393 -11.53 -21.56 -23.06
CA GLU A 393 -12.01 -21.73 -21.68
C GLU A 393 -10.83 -22.05 -20.76
N ILE A 394 -10.89 -21.57 -19.53
CA ILE A 394 -9.91 -21.88 -18.48
C ILE A 394 -10.58 -22.59 -17.31
N PHE A 395 -9.87 -23.55 -16.72
CA PHE A 395 -10.29 -24.24 -15.52
C PHE A 395 -9.55 -23.66 -14.30
N MET A 396 -10.28 -22.96 -13.48
CA MET A 396 -9.77 -22.32 -12.26
C MET A 396 -10.13 -23.17 -11.05
N PHE A 397 -9.17 -23.45 -10.16
CA PHE A 397 -9.44 -24.20 -8.94
C PHE A 397 -8.54 -23.75 -7.79
N HIS A 398 -9.10 -23.79 -6.59
CA HIS A 398 -8.38 -23.42 -5.38
C HIS A 398 -7.19 -24.39 -5.13
N PRO A 399 -5.95 -23.86 -4.98
CA PRO A 399 -4.74 -24.69 -4.98
C PRO A 399 -4.62 -25.70 -3.82
N VAL A 400 -5.40 -25.53 -2.75
CA VAL A 400 -5.45 -26.44 -1.59
C VAL A 400 -6.77 -27.22 -1.57
N HIS A 401 -7.89 -26.54 -1.80
CA HIS A 401 -9.24 -27.14 -1.78
C HIS A 401 -9.73 -27.32 -3.22
N THR A 402 -9.13 -28.26 -3.95
CA THR A 402 -9.32 -28.43 -5.41
C THR A 402 -10.76 -28.75 -5.83
N PHE A 403 -11.64 -29.14 -4.89
CA PHE A 403 -13.07 -29.29 -5.13
C PHE A 403 -13.80 -27.94 -5.30
N ILE A 404 -13.19 -26.82 -4.88
CA ILE A 404 -13.65 -25.47 -5.19
C ILE A 404 -13.06 -25.09 -6.52
N ASN A 405 -13.86 -25.17 -7.58
CA ASN A 405 -13.40 -24.92 -8.94
C ASN A 405 -14.51 -24.35 -9.82
N LYS A 406 -14.11 -23.78 -10.95
CA LYS A 406 -15.01 -23.30 -11.99
C LYS A 406 -14.35 -23.32 -13.37
N THR A 407 -15.15 -23.43 -14.42
CA THR A 407 -14.74 -23.22 -15.79
C THR A 407 -15.22 -21.84 -16.24
N VAL A 408 -14.31 -21.01 -16.70
CA VAL A 408 -14.60 -19.65 -17.18
C VAL A 408 -14.48 -19.63 -18.72
N ARG A 409 -15.50 -19.03 -19.35
CA ARG A 409 -15.60 -18.80 -20.80
C ARG A 409 -15.94 -17.35 -21.05
N ASP A 410 -15.71 -16.87 -22.28
CA ASP A 410 -16.00 -15.50 -22.70
C ASP A 410 -15.41 -14.46 -21.70
N PHE A 411 -14.08 -14.50 -21.59
CA PHE A 411 -13.32 -13.69 -20.67
C PHE A 411 -12.20 -12.91 -21.39
N THR A 412 -11.71 -11.90 -20.70
CA THR A 412 -10.43 -11.24 -20.98
C THR A 412 -9.45 -11.59 -19.87
N ALA A 413 -8.23 -11.99 -20.25
CA ALA A 413 -7.11 -12.21 -19.33
C ALA A 413 -6.12 -11.06 -19.44
N ARG A 414 -5.91 -10.32 -18.37
CA ARG A 414 -4.96 -9.19 -18.29
C ARG A 414 -3.79 -9.56 -17.39
N PRO A 415 -2.54 -9.48 -17.88
CA PRO A 415 -1.37 -9.74 -17.03
C PRO A 415 -1.24 -8.65 -15.96
N ILE A 416 -0.98 -9.07 -14.73
CA ILE A 416 -0.77 -8.16 -13.58
C ILE A 416 0.68 -7.71 -13.50
N LEU A 417 1.63 -8.66 -13.67
CA LEU A 417 3.05 -8.34 -13.64
C LEU A 417 3.49 -7.75 -14.99
N GLN A 418 4.10 -6.58 -14.93
CA GLN A 418 4.67 -5.90 -16.11
C GLN A 418 6.12 -5.49 -15.83
N ASP A 419 6.91 -5.35 -16.88
CA ASP A 419 8.32 -4.97 -16.78
C ASP A 419 8.47 -3.54 -16.23
N ILE A 420 9.21 -3.41 -15.14
CA ILE A 420 9.59 -2.12 -14.54
C ILE A 420 11.05 -1.82 -14.86
N PHE A 421 11.93 -2.79 -14.63
CA PHE A 421 13.33 -2.78 -15.05
C PHE A 421 13.62 -4.01 -15.90
N VAL A 422 14.43 -3.84 -16.94
CA VAL A 422 14.97 -4.93 -17.75
C VAL A 422 16.48 -4.88 -17.65
N LYS A 423 17.09 -5.89 -17.05
CA LYS A 423 18.56 -5.99 -16.84
C LYS A 423 19.17 -4.73 -16.20
N GLY A 424 18.47 -4.14 -15.24
CA GLY A 424 18.89 -2.95 -14.52
C GLY A 424 18.48 -1.60 -15.13
N GLU A 425 17.96 -1.59 -16.34
CA GLU A 425 17.49 -0.38 -16.99
C GLU A 425 15.98 -0.21 -16.80
N ARG A 426 15.54 0.96 -16.33
CA ARG A 426 14.11 1.27 -16.20
C ARG A 426 13.45 1.38 -17.56
N VAL A 427 12.37 0.62 -17.76
CA VAL A 427 11.54 0.61 -18.98
C VAL A 427 10.12 1.10 -18.73
N TYR A 428 9.74 1.25 -17.45
CA TYR A 428 8.40 1.66 -17.03
C TYR A 428 8.33 3.17 -16.80
N GLU A 429 7.35 3.80 -17.42
CA GLU A 429 7.01 5.19 -17.13
C GLU A 429 6.05 5.26 -15.94
N LEU A 430 6.46 5.96 -14.89
CA LEU A 430 5.65 6.13 -13.70
C LEU A 430 4.42 6.98 -14.02
N PRO A 431 3.20 6.50 -13.76
CA PRO A 431 1.99 7.30 -13.92
C PRO A 431 1.94 8.41 -12.86
N THR A 432 1.17 9.45 -13.14
CA THR A 432 0.86 10.49 -12.16
C THR A 432 0.05 9.92 -11.00
N LEU A 433 0.12 10.56 -9.85
CA LEU A 433 -0.60 10.10 -8.66
C LEU A 433 -2.13 10.13 -8.85
N ASP A 434 -2.65 11.07 -9.64
CA ASP A 434 -4.07 11.14 -9.99
C ASP A 434 -4.50 9.99 -10.90
N GLU A 435 -3.65 9.58 -11.85
CA GLU A 435 -3.90 8.38 -12.67
C GLU A 435 -3.90 7.11 -11.82
N ILE A 436 -3.00 7.00 -10.85
CA ILE A 436 -2.97 5.87 -9.92
C ILE A 436 -4.26 5.82 -9.08
N LYS A 437 -4.68 6.96 -8.53
CA LYS A 437 -5.93 7.06 -7.75
C LYS A 437 -7.17 6.69 -8.59
N ALA A 438 -7.23 7.18 -9.82
CA ALA A 438 -8.31 6.84 -10.75
C ALA A 438 -8.31 5.33 -11.07
N TYR A 439 -7.15 4.76 -11.34
CA TYR A 439 -6.98 3.34 -11.59
C TYR A 439 -7.42 2.48 -10.40
N THR A 440 -7.11 2.89 -9.17
CA THR A 440 -7.59 2.22 -7.94
C THR A 440 -9.11 2.17 -7.90
N ARG A 441 -9.77 3.28 -8.19
CA ARG A 441 -11.24 3.37 -8.21
C ARG A 441 -11.84 2.46 -9.27
N ASP A 442 -11.31 2.49 -10.50
CA ASP A 442 -11.81 1.67 -11.61
C ASP A 442 -11.65 0.17 -11.31
N ASN A 443 -10.55 -0.24 -10.66
CA ASN A 443 -10.36 -1.61 -10.20
C ASN A 443 -11.38 -2.00 -9.11
N LEU A 444 -11.66 -1.12 -8.14
CA LEU A 444 -12.69 -1.36 -7.12
C LEU A 444 -14.08 -1.52 -7.73
N ASP A 445 -14.39 -0.78 -8.79
CA ASP A 445 -15.66 -0.90 -9.51
C ASP A 445 -15.80 -2.23 -10.27
N SER A 446 -14.68 -2.85 -10.66
CA SER A 446 -14.65 -4.17 -11.29
C SER A 446 -14.91 -5.33 -10.33
N LEU A 447 -14.71 -5.14 -9.01
CA LEU A 447 -15.00 -6.17 -8.03
C LEU A 447 -16.50 -6.29 -7.74
N TRP A 448 -16.91 -7.50 -7.36
CA TRP A 448 -18.22 -7.77 -6.81
C TRP A 448 -18.37 -7.18 -5.41
N GLU A 449 -19.58 -6.78 -5.04
CA GLU A 449 -19.86 -6.17 -3.73
C GLU A 449 -19.49 -7.08 -2.56
N GLU A 450 -19.63 -8.39 -2.71
CA GLU A 450 -19.29 -9.37 -1.68
C GLU A 450 -17.81 -9.39 -1.31
N TYR A 451 -16.90 -9.00 -2.20
CA TYR A 451 -15.46 -8.87 -1.92
C TYR A 451 -15.10 -7.53 -1.25
N LYS A 452 -15.97 -6.52 -1.39
CA LYS A 452 -15.76 -5.17 -0.87
C LYS A 452 -16.33 -4.94 0.53
N ARG A 453 -17.06 -5.90 1.09
CA ARG A 453 -17.66 -5.78 2.43
C ARG A 453 -16.59 -5.52 3.48
N ASP A 454 -16.84 -4.56 4.36
CA ASP A 454 -15.94 -4.28 5.48
C ASP A 454 -15.94 -5.42 6.52
N LEU A 455 -17.10 -6.04 6.74
CA LEU A 455 -17.26 -7.15 7.66
C LEU A 455 -17.56 -8.45 6.89
N ASN A 456 -16.75 -9.48 7.17
CA ASN A 456 -16.90 -10.83 6.60
C ASN A 456 -17.01 -10.82 5.05
N PRO A 457 -16.04 -10.27 4.34
CA PRO A 457 -16.03 -10.30 2.88
C PRO A 457 -15.90 -11.73 2.36
N GLN A 458 -16.42 -11.97 1.16
CA GLN A 458 -16.14 -13.21 0.44
C GLN A 458 -14.65 -13.28 0.08
N LYS A 459 -14.06 -14.46 0.13
CA LYS A 459 -12.68 -14.67 -0.33
C LYS A 459 -12.62 -14.60 -1.86
N TYR A 460 -11.73 -13.74 -2.34
CA TYR A 460 -11.47 -13.61 -3.78
C TYR A 460 -10.69 -14.84 -4.28
N PRO A 461 -11.06 -15.42 -5.44
CA PRO A 461 -10.35 -16.57 -6.01
C PRO A 461 -8.95 -16.16 -6.51
N VAL A 462 -7.92 -16.81 -5.99
CA VAL A 462 -6.56 -16.81 -6.54
C VAL A 462 -6.21 -18.25 -6.81
N ASP A 463 -6.35 -18.64 -8.07
CA ASP A 463 -6.34 -20.01 -8.50
C ASP A 463 -5.10 -20.32 -9.38
N LEU A 464 -4.63 -21.55 -9.35
CA LEU A 464 -3.52 -21.99 -10.19
C LEU A 464 -4.03 -22.60 -11.49
N SER A 465 -3.22 -22.47 -12.55
CA SER A 465 -3.39 -23.32 -13.74
C SER A 465 -3.11 -24.78 -13.38
N THR A 466 -3.63 -25.67 -14.20
CA THR A 466 -3.39 -27.11 -14.03
C THR A 466 -1.89 -27.42 -14.08
N ASP A 467 -1.17 -26.81 -15.01
CA ASP A 467 0.26 -27.05 -15.19
C ASP A 467 1.08 -26.46 -14.04
N CYS A 468 0.75 -25.25 -13.57
CA CYS A 468 1.37 -24.65 -12.40
C CYS A 468 1.14 -25.50 -11.13
N TRP A 469 -0.06 -26.03 -10.92
CA TRP A 469 -0.37 -26.91 -9.81
C TRP A 469 0.36 -28.25 -9.89
N ASN A 470 0.34 -28.91 -11.05
CA ASN A 470 1.06 -30.17 -11.30
C ASN A 470 2.55 -29.98 -11.06
N HIS A 471 3.12 -28.88 -11.55
CA HIS A 471 4.52 -28.53 -11.34
C HIS A 471 4.86 -28.36 -9.85
N LYS A 472 3.99 -27.68 -9.10
CA LYS A 472 4.12 -27.55 -7.63
C LYS A 472 4.15 -28.92 -6.95
N MET A 473 3.22 -29.81 -7.29
CA MET A 473 3.16 -31.14 -6.70
C MET A 473 4.40 -31.98 -7.03
N ALA A 474 4.83 -31.99 -8.29
CA ALA A 474 6.03 -32.70 -8.74
C ALA A 474 7.31 -32.18 -8.05
N THR A 475 7.45 -30.85 -7.93
CA THR A 475 8.59 -30.23 -7.27
C THR A 475 8.61 -30.57 -5.77
N MET A 476 7.46 -30.55 -5.11
CA MET A 476 7.34 -30.94 -3.70
C MET A 476 7.73 -32.41 -3.48
N GLU A 477 7.29 -33.32 -4.34
CA GLU A 477 7.64 -34.73 -4.27
C GLU A 477 9.14 -34.98 -4.50
N ARG A 478 9.72 -34.33 -5.52
CA ARG A 478 11.17 -34.34 -5.79
C ARG A 478 11.98 -33.93 -4.57
N MET A 479 11.62 -32.81 -3.93
CA MET A 479 12.35 -32.30 -2.78
C MET A 479 12.23 -33.24 -1.55
N LYS A 480 11.05 -33.83 -1.31
CA LYS A 480 10.88 -34.81 -0.27
C LYS A 480 11.75 -36.07 -0.48
N LYS A 481 11.84 -36.52 -1.73
CA LYS A 481 12.72 -37.69 -2.09
C LYS A 481 14.19 -37.32 -1.88
N ASN A 482 14.64 -36.14 -2.31
CA ASN A 482 16.02 -35.69 -2.12
C ASN A 482 16.42 -35.66 -0.65
N VAL A 483 15.54 -35.09 0.22
CA VAL A 483 15.78 -35.07 1.67
C VAL A 483 15.86 -36.47 2.23
N ALA A 484 14.94 -37.37 1.85
CA ALA A 484 14.93 -38.76 2.34
C ALA A 484 16.21 -39.49 1.93
N THR A 485 16.73 -39.27 0.71
CA THR A 485 17.98 -39.92 0.25
C THR A 485 19.17 -39.42 1.09
N LEU A 486 19.29 -38.12 1.34
CA LEU A 486 20.36 -37.53 2.17
C LEU A 486 20.36 -38.05 3.61
N TYR A 487 19.20 -38.37 4.18
CA TYR A 487 19.10 -38.91 5.54
C TYR A 487 19.33 -40.43 5.61
N ASN A 488 19.19 -41.16 4.50
CA ASN A 488 19.46 -42.61 4.45
C ASN A 488 20.94 -42.93 4.20
N GLU A 489 21.76 -41.93 3.87
CA GLU A 489 23.22 -42.04 3.71
C GLU A 489 24.02 -41.77 5.01
N TYR A 490 23.32 -41.42 6.10
CA TYR A 490 23.86 -41.24 7.46
C TYR A 490 23.15 -42.25 8.43
#